data_f1a92543b9ba285147d424bc0572acc1
#
_entry.id   f1a92543b9ba285147d424bc0572acc1
#
_cell.length_a   1.000
_cell.length_b   1.000
_cell.length_c   1.000
_cell.angle_alpha   90.00
_cell.angle_beta   90.00
_cell.angle_gamma   90.00
#
_symmetry.space_group_name_H-M   'P 1'
#
loop_
_entity.id
_entity.type
_entity.pdbx_description
1 polymer ?
#
loop_
_entity_poly.entity_id
_entity_poly.type
_entity_poly.pdbx_seq_one_letter_code
_entity_poly.pdbx_strand_id
1 'polypeptide(L)'
;MKTVVMCGSSRFKSQIREFSKRLKKLGVVVYEPYLYSGQDEWAKLTDDYKRFVALGQTHDHFYKIKMADVVFVFNKDGYAGNSTTLEIGYAVALGKPIYALNADEKEICRHVLFREIISSPTELAKILK
;
A
#
# COMPACT_ATOMS: atom_id res chain seq x y z
N MET A 1 -0.74 7.81 -18.52
CA MET A 1 -0.39 6.68 -17.64
C MET A 1 -1.22 6.77 -16.37
N LYS A 2 -1.70 5.64 -15.88
CA LYS A 2 -2.49 5.59 -14.65
C LYS A 2 -1.59 5.80 -13.43
N THR A 3 -2.16 6.37 -12.37
CA THR A 3 -1.48 6.55 -11.09
C THR A 3 -1.67 5.32 -10.20
N VAL A 4 -0.73 5.07 -9.32
CA VAL A 4 -0.79 3.94 -8.40
C VAL A 4 -0.53 4.39 -6.96
N VAL A 5 -1.28 3.83 -6.01
CA VAL A 5 -0.98 3.96 -4.59
C VAL A 5 -0.39 2.65 -4.08
N MET A 6 0.69 2.76 -3.30
CA MET A 6 1.34 1.62 -2.66
C MET A 6 0.71 1.40 -1.29
N CYS A 7 0.28 0.17 -1.02
CA CYS A 7 -0.19 -0.27 0.29
C CYS A 7 0.72 -1.38 0.80
N GLY A 8 1.03 -1.37 2.08
CA GLY A 8 1.88 -2.41 2.65
C GLY A 8 2.27 -2.10 4.09
N SER A 9 2.73 -3.11 4.79
CA SER A 9 3.18 -2.98 6.18
C SER A 9 4.46 -2.16 6.27
N SER A 10 4.60 -1.35 7.32
CA SER A 10 5.84 -0.63 7.64
C SER A 10 7.03 -1.58 7.83
N ARG A 11 6.76 -2.86 8.09
CA ARG A 11 7.76 -3.94 8.10
C ARG A 11 8.59 -3.97 6.82
N PHE A 12 7.97 -3.62 5.68
CA PHE A 12 8.60 -3.64 4.36
C PHE A 12 8.97 -2.24 3.86
N LYS A 13 9.12 -1.29 4.74
CA LYS A 13 9.35 0.12 4.42
C LYS A 13 10.44 0.34 3.36
N SER A 14 11.60 -0.26 3.56
CA SER A 14 12.74 -0.11 2.64
C SER A 14 12.43 -0.67 1.26
N GLN A 15 11.81 -1.85 1.21
CA GLN A 15 11.46 -2.52 -0.04
C GLN A 15 10.34 -1.76 -0.78
N ILE A 16 9.37 -1.23 -0.06
CA ILE A 16 8.30 -0.41 -0.65
C ILE A 16 8.89 0.84 -1.29
N ARG A 17 9.79 1.53 -0.59
CA ARG A 17 10.46 2.72 -1.11
C ARG A 17 11.27 2.42 -2.36
N GLU A 18 11.99 1.30 -2.38
CA GLU A 18 12.79 0.89 -3.54
C GLU A 18 11.88 0.56 -4.73
N PHE A 19 10.81 -0.17 -4.51
CA PHE A 19 9.82 -0.49 -5.54
C PHE A 19 9.22 0.79 -6.13
N SER A 20 8.80 1.71 -5.27
CA SER A 20 8.25 3.02 -5.66
C SER A 20 9.26 3.84 -6.47
N LYS A 21 10.51 3.87 -6.04
CA LYS A 21 11.58 4.58 -6.73
C LYS A 21 11.78 4.06 -8.15
N ARG A 22 11.73 2.74 -8.31
CA ARG A 22 11.86 2.12 -9.64
C ARG A 22 10.66 2.46 -10.54
N LEU A 23 9.45 2.45 -9.98
CA LEU A 23 8.25 2.89 -10.71
C LEU A 23 8.38 4.34 -11.17
N LYS A 24 8.84 5.23 -10.29
CA LYS A 24 9.01 6.64 -10.62
C LYS A 24 10.02 6.83 -11.75
N LYS A 25 11.10 6.05 -11.77
CA LYS A 25 12.07 6.07 -12.88
C LYS A 25 11.45 5.63 -14.20
N LEU A 26 10.39 4.83 -14.17
CA LEU A 26 9.65 4.42 -15.35
C LEU A 26 8.55 5.40 -15.73
N GLY A 27 8.48 6.55 -15.07
CA GLY A 27 7.52 7.61 -15.36
C GLY A 27 6.16 7.47 -14.68
N VAL A 28 6.02 6.54 -13.74
CA VAL A 28 4.76 6.32 -13.02
C VAL A 28 4.62 7.32 -11.88
N VAL A 29 3.44 7.90 -11.72
CA VAL A 29 3.09 8.70 -10.54
C VAL A 29 2.66 7.74 -9.42
N VAL A 30 3.40 7.76 -8.32
CA VAL A 30 3.22 6.84 -7.20
C VAL A 30 2.86 7.61 -5.95
N TYR A 31 1.76 7.23 -5.31
CA TYR A 31 1.41 7.69 -3.97
C TYR A 31 1.92 6.66 -2.96
N GLU A 32 2.82 7.09 -2.09
CA GLU A 32 3.42 6.21 -1.10
C GLU A 32 2.69 6.31 0.23
N PRO A 33 2.64 5.21 1.02
CA PRO A 33 2.15 5.29 2.38
C PRO A 33 3.09 6.13 3.24
N TYR A 34 2.56 6.73 4.29
CA TYR A 34 3.41 7.38 5.29
C TYR A 34 4.12 6.29 6.09
N LEU A 35 5.37 6.05 5.74
CA LEU A 35 6.19 5.01 6.36
C LEU A 35 6.97 5.66 7.52
N TYR A 36 6.36 5.67 8.68
CA TYR A 36 6.92 6.29 9.87
C TYR A 36 8.25 5.64 10.25
N SER A 37 9.30 6.45 10.40
CA SER A 37 10.65 5.96 10.64
C SER A 37 11.08 6.01 12.09
N GLY A 38 10.28 6.59 12.97
CA GLY A 38 10.64 6.84 14.37
C GLY A 38 9.88 5.97 15.35
N GLN A 39 10.17 4.66 15.42
CA GLN A 39 9.55 3.80 16.42
C GLN A 39 9.79 4.32 17.84
N ASP A 40 10.97 4.86 18.11
CA ASP A 40 11.30 5.42 19.41
C ASP A 40 10.45 6.67 19.71
N GLU A 41 10.22 7.51 18.73
CA GLU A 41 9.37 8.68 18.87
C GLU A 41 7.91 8.29 19.11
N TRP A 42 7.43 7.28 18.37
CA TRP A 42 6.08 6.74 18.58
C TRP A 42 5.90 6.24 20.01
N ALA A 43 6.89 5.49 20.53
CA ALA A 43 6.83 4.92 21.88
C ALA A 43 6.75 6.01 22.97
N LYS A 44 7.30 7.20 22.70
CA LYS A 44 7.29 8.33 23.64
C LYS A 44 5.98 9.12 23.64
N LEU A 45 5.12 8.91 22.68
CA LEU A 45 3.85 9.62 22.59
C LEU A 45 2.87 9.13 23.66
N THR A 46 2.02 10.03 24.15
CA THR A 46 0.89 9.65 24.99
C THR A 46 -0.13 8.86 24.15
N ASP A 47 -1.01 8.13 24.83
CA ASP A 47 -2.05 7.36 24.14
C ASP A 47 -2.94 8.25 23.28
N ASP A 48 -3.28 9.43 23.76
CA ASP A 48 -4.11 10.39 23.02
C ASP A 48 -3.41 10.87 21.75
N TYR A 49 -2.11 11.15 21.82
CA TYR A 49 -1.32 11.53 20.64
C TYR A 49 -1.19 10.39 19.65
N LYS A 50 -1.02 9.16 20.13
CA LYS A 50 -0.99 7.97 19.25
C LYS A 50 -2.29 7.84 18.48
N ARG A 51 -3.44 8.03 19.13
CA ARG A 51 -4.74 8.00 18.45
C ARG A 51 -4.85 9.09 17.40
N PHE A 52 -4.42 10.29 17.74
CA PHE A 52 -4.44 11.45 16.82
C PHE A 52 -3.58 11.19 15.58
N VAL A 53 -2.35 10.71 15.78
CA VAL A 53 -1.43 10.39 14.68
C VAL A 53 -1.99 9.26 13.82
N ALA A 54 -2.47 8.19 14.44
CA ALA A 54 -3.05 7.06 13.72
C ALA A 54 -4.27 7.48 12.89
N LEU A 55 -5.13 8.33 13.43
CA LEU A 55 -6.30 8.85 12.71
C LEU A 55 -5.86 9.62 11.47
N GLY A 56 -4.90 10.53 11.63
CA GLY A 56 -4.38 11.33 10.52
C GLY A 56 -3.73 10.49 9.43
N GLN A 57 -2.87 9.56 9.81
CA GLN A 57 -2.19 8.67 8.86
C GLN A 57 -3.17 7.76 8.12
N THR A 58 -4.16 7.23 8.82
CA THR A 58 -5.17 6.35 8.23
C THR A 58 -5.98 7.11 7.19
N HIS A 59 -6.47 8.29 7.52
CA HIS A 59 -7.22 9.13 6.58
C HIS A 59 -6.37 9.62 5.41
N ASP A 60 -5.12 9.98 5.67
CA ASP A 60 -4.19 10.38 4.60
C ASP A 60 -4.04 9.27 3.57
N HIS A 61 -3.87 8.04 4.02
CA HIS A 61 -3.70 6.92 3.09
C HIS A 61 -5.00 6.58 2.37
N PHE A 62 -6.15 6.64 3.04
CA PHE A 62 -7.44 6.48 2.39
C PHE A 62 -7.64 7.53 1.30
N TYR A 63 -7.24 8.78 1.55
CA TYR A 63 -7.31 9.84 0.55
C TYR A 63 -6.44 9.52 -0.67
N LYS A 64 -5.24 9.01 -0.46
CA LYS A 64 -4.35 8.60 -1.54
C LYS A 64 -4.96 7.46 -2.38
N ILE A 65 -5.62 6.50 -1.73
CA ILE A 65 -6.34 5.43 -2.42
C ILE A 65 -7.45 6.01 -3.30
N LYS A 66 -8.20 6.97 -2.76
CA LYS A 66 -9.27 7.64 -3.50
C LYS A 66 -8.74 8.37 -4.74
N MET A 67 -7.57 9.02 -4.63
CA MET A 67 -6.97 9.75 -5.74
C MET A 67 -6.36 8.85 -6.81
N ALA A 68 -5.83 7.70 -6.43
CA ALA A 68 -5.11 6.83 -7.36
C ALA A 68 -6.07 6.08 -8.29
N ASP A 69 -5.59 5.75 -9.48
CA ASP A 69 -6.35 4.91 -10.43
C ASP A 69 -6.28 3.43 -10.04
N VAL A 70 -5.16 3.01 -9.47
CA VAL A 70 -4.85 1.61 -9.21
C VAL A 70 -4.22 1.48 -7.82
N VAL A 71 -4.47 0.35 -7.16
CA VAL A 71 -3.86 0.01 -5.87
C VAL A 71 -2.87 -1.14 -6.07
N PHE A 72 -1.68 -1.00 -5.51
CA PHE A 72 -0.70 -2.08 -5.45
C PHE A 72 -0.40 -2.44 -4.00
N VAL A 73 -0.59 -3.72 -3.66
CA VAL A 73 -0.34 -4.24 -2.31
C VAL A 73 1.04 -4.89 -2.28
N PHE A 74 1.94 -4.31 -1.52
CA PHE A 74 3.28 -4.88 -1.32
C PHE A 74 3.22 -5.84 -0.14
N ASN A 75 2.78 -7.06 -0.42
CA ASN A 75 2.59 -8.12 0.57
C ASN A 75 3.68 -9.18 0.46
N LYS A 76 4.91 -8.80 0.69
CA LYS A 76 6.05 -9.73 0.62
C LYS A 76 5.77 -10.97 1.47
N ASP A 77 6.06 -12.14 0.91
CA ASP A 77 5.82 -13.44 1.54
C ASP A 77 4.35 -13.67 1.92
N GLY A 78 3.43 -12.96 1.27
CA GLY A 78 2.00 -13.07 1.54
C GLY A 78 1.54 -12.31 2.79
N TYR A 79 2.41 -11.52 3.41
CA TYR A 79 2.07 -10.81 4.65
C TYR A 79 1.37 -9.48 4.38
N ALA A 80 0.21 -9.28 5.00
CA ALA A 80 -0.46 -7.99 5.08
C ALA A 80 -0.98 -7.79 6.51
N GLY A 81 -0.69 -6.62 7.08
CA GLY A 81 -1.16 -6.28 8.42
C GLY A 81 -2.60 -5.77 8.42
N ASN A 82 -3.07 -5.36 9.60
CA ASN A 82 -4.44 -4.87 9.77
C ASN A 82 -4.71 -3.61 8.96
N SER A 83 -3.79 -2.65 8.97
CA SER A 83 -3.94 -1.40 8.22
C SER A 83 -4.05 -1.66 6.72
N THR A 84 -3.19 -2.52 6.19
CA THR A 84 -3.22 -2.89 4.77
C THR A 84 -4.52 -3.59 4.42
N THR A 85 -5.03 -4.45 5.30
CA THR A 85 -6.32 -5.14 5.10
C THR A 85 -7.48 -4.15 5.03
N LEU A 86 -7.50 -3.13 5.91
CA LEU A 86 -8.51 -2.06 5.85
C LEU A 86 -8.43 -1.29 4.54
N GLU A 87 -7.24 -1.00 4.06
CA GLU A 87 -7.00 -0.27 2.82
C GLU A 87 -7.48 -1.05 1.61
N ILE A 88 -7.26 -2.37 1.59
CA ILE A 88 -7.77 -3.25 0.53
C ILE A 88 -9.30 -3.18 0.49
N GLY A 89 -9.98 -3.28 1.63
CA GLY A 89 -11.43 -3.18 1.71
C GLY A 89 -11.95 -1.84 1.21
N TYR A 90 -11.29 -0.77 1.58
CA TYR A 90 -11.65 0.58 1.12
C TYR A 90 -11.50 0.71 -0.40
N ALA A 91 -10.41 0.20 -0.95
CA ALA A 91 -10.17 0.22 -2.39
C ALA A 91 -11.25 -0.55 -3.16
N VAL A 92 -11.66 -1.71 -2.66
CA VAL A 92 -12.77 -2.49 -3.25
C VAL A 92 -14.05 -1.69 -3.27
N ALA A 93 -14.38 -1.02 -2.16
CA ALA A 93 -15.58 -0.18 -2.07
C ALA A 93 -15.59 0.95 -3.08
N LEU A 94 -14.42 1.48 -3.45
CA LEU A 94 -14.26 2.52 -4.45
C LEU A 94 -14.16 1.97 -5.89
N GLY A 95 -14.21 0.66 -6.07
CA GLY A 95 -14.09 0.05 -7.40
C GLY A 95 -12.68 0.12 -7.98
N LYS A 96 -11.64 0.32 -7.17
CA LYS A 96 -10.26 0.39 -7.65
C LYS A 96 -9.72 -1.00 -7.95
N PRO A 97 -9.05 -1.21 -9.09
CA PRO A 97 -8.36 -2.48 -9.33
C PRO A 97 -7.17 -2.63 -8.38
N ILE A 98 -6.99 -3.83 -7.88
CA ILE A 98 -5.95 -4.14 -6.88
C ILE A 98 -5.01 -5.20 -7.45
N TYR A 99 -3.73 -4.86 -7.48
CA TYR A 99 -2.65 -5.78 -7.83
C TYR A 99 -1.83 -6.05 -6.57
N ALA A 100 -1.20 -7.21 -6.50
CA ALA A 100 -0.41 -7.58 -5.33
C ALA A 100 0.93 -8.19 -5.75
N LEU A 101 1.92 -8.08 -4.86
CA LEU A 101 3.25 -8.64 -5.09
C LEU A 101 3.23 -10.17 -5.01
N ASN A 102 2.52 -10.70 -4.04
CA ASN A 102 2.44 -12.14 -3.79
C ASN A 102 0.99 -12.60 -3.63
N ALA A 103 0.77 -13.88 -3.90
CA ALA A 103 -0.48 -14.54 -3.53
C ALA A 103 -0.66 -14.52 -2.00
N ASP A 104 -1.89 -14.54 -1.55
CA ASP A 104 -2.25 -14.55 -0.12
C ASP A 104 -3.10 -15.78 0.18
N GLU A 105 -2.50 -16.95 0.01
CA GLU A 105 -3.22 -18.23 0.11
C GLU A 105 -3.69 -18.55 1.54
N LYS A 106 -3.04 -17.97 2.55
CA LYS A 106 -3.45 -18.14 3.95
C LYS A 106 -4.68 -17.33 4.33
N GLU A 107 -4.92 -16.22 3.62
CA GLU A 107 -6.09 -15.37 3.82
C GLU A 107 -6.84 -15.20 2.51
N ILE A 108 -7.65 -16.18 2.20
CA ILE A 108 -8.39 -16.25 0.94
C ILE A 108 -9.27 -15.02 0.73
N CYS A 109 -9.83 -14.46 1.80
CA CYS A 109 -10.69 -13.28 1.69
C CYS A 109 -9.95 -12.05 1.13
N ARG A 110 -8.63 -11.94 1.31
CA ARG A 110 -7.81 -10.92 0.65
C ARG A 110 -7.39 -11.36 -0.74
N HIS A 111 -6.98 -12.62 -0.87
CA HIS A 111 -6.46 -13.15 -2.13
C HIS A 111 -7.45 -12.99 -3.29
N VAL A 112 -8.73 -13.26 -3.05
CA VAL A 112 -9.78 -13.16 -4.08
C VAL A 112 -10.03 -11.73 -4.55
N LEU A 113 -9.53 -10.73 -3.85
CA LEU A 113 -9.69 -9.32 -4.21
C LEU A 113 -8.57 -8.81 -5.12
N PHE A 114 -7.50 -9.59 -5.28
CA PHE A 114 -6.39 -9.24 -6.16
C PHE A 114 -6.72 -9.58 -7.60
N ARG A 115 -6.60 -8.61 -8.49
CA ARG A 115 -6.84 -8.82 -9.91
C ARG A 115 -5.73 -9.67 -10.54
N GLU A 116 -4.48 -9.41 -10.15
CA GLU A 116 -3.33 -10.10 -10.69
C GLU A 116 -2.14 -9.97 -9.74
N ILE A 117 -1.26 -10.96 -9.75
CA ILE A 117 -0.01 -10.94 -8.98
C ILE A 117 1.08 -10.41 -9.90
N ILE A 118 1.74 -9.33 -9.47
CA ILE A 118 2.75 -8.61 -10.23
C ILE A 118 4.03 -8.53 -9.43
N SER A 119 5.08 -9.18 -9.87
CA SER A 119 6.31 -9.34 -9.08
C SER A 119 7.36 -8.25 -9.29
N SER A 120 7.19 -7.38 -10.29
CA SER A 120 8.21 -6.35 -10.57
C SER A 120 7.61 -4.99 -10.93
N PRO A 121 8.36 -3.90 -10.68
CA PRO A 121 7.95 -2.58 -11.12
C PRO A 121 7.75 -2.46 -12.62
N THR A 122 8.59 -3.14 -13.41
CA THR A 122 8.50 -3.10 -14.87
C THR A 122 7.18 -3.68 -15.36
N GLU A 123 6.76 -4.83 -14.80
CA GLU A 123 5.48 -5.44 -15.15
C GLU A 123 4.31 -4.53 -14.77
N LEU A 124 4.36 -3.96 -13.57
CA LEU A 124 3.31 -3.04 -13.12
C LEU A 124 3.23 -1.81 -14.02
N ALA A 125 4.36 -1.22 -14.38
CA ALA A 125 4.40 -0.05 -15.26
C ALA A 125 3.73 -0.35 -16.63
N LYS A 126 3.90 -1.56 -17.16
CA LYS A 126 3.24 -1.96 -18.41
C LYS A 126 1.72 -1.95 -18.29
N ILE A 127 1.20 -2.41 -17.16
CA ILE A 127 -0.25 -2.44 -16.89
C ILE A 127 -0.81 -1.02 -16.75
N LEU A 128 -0.01 -0.10 -16.20
CA LEU A 128 -0.43 1.28 -15.94
C LEU A 128 -0.45 2.17 -17.19
N LYS A 129 0.08 1.71 -18.29
CA LYS A 129 0.11 2.48 -19.54
C LYS A 129 -1.28 2.78 -20.15
#